data_56875b6f91f9d930cd85243f75ee7248
#
_entry.id   56875b6f91f9d930cd85243f75ee7248
#
_cell.length_a   1.000
_cell.length_b   1.000
_cell.length_c   1.000
_cell.angle_alpha   90.00
_cell.angle_beta   90.00
_cell.angle_gamma   90.00
#
_symmetry.space_group_name_H-M   'P 1'
#
loop_
_entity.id
_entity.type
_entity.pdbx_description
1 polymer ?
#
loop_
_entity_poly.entity_id
_entity_poly.type
_entity_poly.pdbx_seq_one_letter_code
_entity_poly.pdbx_strand_id
1 'polypeptide(L)'
;LYIDTEQSQNHCMIVMHRIMKLAELLANEDCDRFYFLALRKFNPKERLAIIDDAISQIEGLGFVVIDGIRDLVYDINSPSEATCVISKLMQWTDEYQIHLHTILHQNKSDENARGHIGTEINNKAETVIQIEKDKDDNNISKVESVHTRSKDFLPFAFCINDQSLPELLPGYVPTKKSAGRPKQEPFSPYRDIHETIHRKALELAFEGRETISGYKALEEELTTAYELAGTKFNHNKIVKIIKFLTNKRMVIQESRGIYRFMPDYHY
;
A
#
# COMPACT_ATOMS: atom_id res chain seq x y z
N LEU A 1 -25.81 -12.01 -6.33
CA LEU A 1 -25.69 -12.16 -4.88
C LEU A 1 -24.77 -11.06 -4.33
N TYR A 2 -25.24 -10.26 -3.37
CA TYR A 2 -24.46 -9.27 -2.64
C TYR A 2 -24.33 -9.70 -1.18
N ILE A 3 -23.13 -9.68 -0.64
CA ILE A 3 -22.80 -10.14 0.70
C ILE A 3 -22.12 -9.01 1.44
N ASP A 4 -22.72 -8.52 2.53
CA ASP A 4 -22.19 -7.50 3.40
C ASP A 4 -21.77 -8.14 4.73
N THR A 5 -20.51 -7.98 5.11
CA THR A 5 -19.95 -8.54 6.34
C THR A 5 -19.71 -7.50 7.45
N GLU A 6 -19.78 -6.20 7.11
CA GLU A 6 -19.37 -5.12 8.00
C GLU A 6 -20.52 -4.28 8.54
N GLN A 7 -21.55 -4.04 7.73
CA GLN A 7 -22.56 -3.02 8.03
C GLN A 7 -23.68 -3.51 8.95
N SER A 8 -24.31 -2.54 9.61
CA SER A 8 -25.54 -2.83 10.37
C SER A 8 -26.70 -3.18 9.43
N GLN A 9 -27.68 -3.92 9.93
CA GLN A 9 -28.84 -4.32 9.14
C GLN A 9 -29.56 -3.15 8.47
N ASN A 10 -29.72 -2.02 9.20
CA ASN A 10 -30.33 -0.82 8.63
C ASN A 10 -29.50 -0.24 7.49
N HIS A 11 -28.17 -0.27 7.59
CA HIS A 11 -27.29 0.23 6.54
C HIS A 11 -27.31 -0.69 5.32
N CYS A 12 -27.32 -2.00 5.53
CA CYS A 12 -27.51 -3.00 4.47
C CYS A 12 -28.81 -2.75 3.68
N MET A 13 -29.92 -2.42 4.37
CA MET A 13 -31.19 -2.07 3.71
C MET A 13 -31.06 -0.83 2.80
N ILE A 14 -30.31 0.19 3.25
CA ILE A 14 -30.07 1.41 2.46
C ILE A 14 -29.24 1.06 1.21
N VAL A 15 -28.18 0.26 1.37
CA VAL A 15 -27.32 -0.18 0.25
C VAL A 15 -28.14 -1.00 -0.74
N MET A 16 -28.90 -1.96 -0.24
CA MET A 16 -29.78 -2.81 -1.06
C MET A 16 -30.75 -1.96 -1.89
N HIS A 17 -31.47 -1.02 -1.28
CA HIS A 17 -32.42 -0.15 -1.99
C HIS A 17 -31.72 0.72 -3.05
N ARG A 18 -30.49 1.21 -2.78
CA ARG A 18 -29.70 1.95 -3.79
C ARG A 18 -29.32 1.08 -4.98
N ILE A 19 -28.88 -0.16 -4.74
CA ILE A 19 -28.56 -1.11 -5.80
C ILE A 19 -29.81 -1.42 -6.64
N MET A 20 -30.93 -1.71 -5.99
CA MET A 20 -32.20 -1.97 -6.68
C MET A 20 -32.62 -0.77 -7.53
N LYS A 21 -32.52 0.45 -6.99
CA LYS A 21 -32.84 1.67 -7.73
C LYS A 21 -31.94 1.89 -8.95
N LEU A 22 -30.63 1.62 -8.84
CA LEU A 22 -29.69 1.68 -9.95
C LEU A 22 -29.96 0.62 -11.03
N ALA A 23 -30.45 -0.54 -10.60
CA ALA A 23 -30.81 -1.65 -11.48
C ALA A 23 -32.25 -1.54 -12.03
N GLU A 24 -32.95 -0.43 -11.74
CA GLU A 24 -34.34 -0.20 -12.12
C GLU A 24 -35.32 -1.29 -11.62
N LEU A 25 -34.99 -1.89 -10.46
CA LEU A 25 -35.81 -2.88 -9.78
C LEU A 25 -36.75 -2.19 -8.79
N LEU A 26 -37.97 -2.71 -8.68
CA LEU A 26 -38.96 -2.18 -7.74
C LEU A 26 -38.65 -2.66 -6.31
N ALA A 27 -38.51 -1.72 -5.39
CA ALA A 27 -38.08 -1.99 -4.01
C ALA A 27 -39.11 -2.84 -3.20
N ASN A 28 -40.35 -2.95 -3.67
CA ASN A 28 -41.45 -3.63 -2.99
C ASN A 28 -41.84 -4.96 -3.66
N GLU A 29 -41.09 -5.40 -4.64
CA GLU A 29 -41.32 -6.67 -5.35
C GLU A 29 -40.17 -7.64 -5.08
N ASP A 30 -40.52 -8.90 -4.85
CA ASP A 30 -39.52 -9.94 -4.77
C ASP A 30 -38.81 -10.07 -6.12
N CYS A 31 -37.47 -10.05 -6.08
CA CYS A 31 -36.63 -10.16 -7.25
C CYS A 31 -35.80 -11.43 -7.16
N ASP A 32 -36.09 -12.39 -7.99
CA ASP A 32 -35.36 -13.67 -8.11
C ASP A 32 -33.95 -13.54 -8.71
N ARG A 33 -33.59 -12.34 -9.18
CA ARG A 33 -32.29 -12.04 -9.77
C ARG A 33 -31.36 -11.28 -8.81
N PHE A 34 -31.82 -10.90 -7.59
CA PHE A 34 -31.02 -10.15 -6.64
C PHE A 34 -31.19 -10.68 -5.21
N TYR A 35 -30.13 -11.23 -4.66
CA TYR A 35 -30.04 -11.74 -3.31
C TYR A 35 -29.08 -10.89 -2.48
N PHE A 36 -29.44 -10.56 -1.25
CA PHE A 36 -28.63 -9.77 -0.33
C PHE A 36 -28.47 -10.48 1.02
N LEU A 37 -27.23 -10.72 1.45
CA LEU A 37 -26.90 -11.35 2.72
C LEU A 37 -26.18 -10.37 3.65
N ALA A 38 -26.77 -10.09 4.83
CA ALA A 38 -26.16 -9.30 5.89
C ALA A 38 -25.52 -10.21 6.94
N LEU A 39 -24.20 -10.40 6.87
CA LEU A 39 -23.50 -11.42 7.63
C LEU A 39 -22.69 -10.89 8.83
N ARG A 40 -22.84 -9.62 9.21
CA ARG A 40 -22.08 -8.98 10.29
C ARG A 40 -22.09 -9.78 11.61
N LYS A 41 -23.19 -10.40 11.96
CA LYS A 41 -23.37 -11.12 13.23
C LYS A 41 -22.65 -12.46 13.32
N PHE A 42 -22.18 -13.01 12.21
CA PHE A 42 -21.55 -14.31 12.13
C PHE A 42 -20.02 -14.19 12.25
N ASN A 43 -19.36 -15.26 12.70
CA ASN A 43 -17.89 -15.34 12.70
C ASN A 43 -17.36 -15.70 11.31
N PRO A 44 -16.03 -15.57 11.04
CA PRO A 44 -15.46 -15.82 9.71
C PRO A 44 -15.77 -17.20 9.14
N LYS A 45 -15.72 -18.25 9.95
CA LYS A 45 -16.01 -19.61 9.51
C LYS A 45 -17.49 -19.80 9.13
N GLU A 46 -18.39 -19.23 9.93
CA GLU A 46 -19.81 -19.26 9.65
C GLU A 46 -20.15 -18.47 8.37
N ARG A 47 -19.51 -17.29 8.19
CA ARG A 47 -19.67 -16.49 6.96
C ARG A 47 -19.27 -17.28 5.73
N LEU A 48 -18.10 -17.93 5.75
CA LEU A 48 -17.65 -18.77 4.62
C LEU A 48 -18.63 -19.92 4.32
N ALA A 49 -19.16 -20.57 5.34
CA ALA A 49 -20.13 -21.66 5.18
C ALA A 49 -21.46 -21.15 4.58
N ILE A 50 -21.97 -20.00 5.05
CA ILE A 50 -23.20 -19.39 4.54
C ILE A 50 -23.02 -18.96 3.07
N ILE A 51 -21.86 -18.37 2.73
CA ILE A 51 -21.55 -17.96 1.36
C ILE A 51 -21.46 -19.18 0.43
N ASP A 52 -20.78 -20.24 0.87
CA ASP A 52 -20.64 -21.49 0.11
C ASP A 52 -22.01 -22.11 -0.19
N ASP A 53 -22.86 -22.19 0.82
CA ASP A 53 -24.22 -22.71 0.72
C ASP A 53 -25.07 -21.83 -0.24
N ALA A 54 -25.04 -20.52 -0.09
CA ALA A 54 -25.78 -19.60 -0.96
C ALA A 54 -25.35 -19.70 -2.43
N ILE A 55 -24.04 -19.76 -2.70
CA ILE A 55 -23.51 -19.90 -4.06
C ILE A 55 -23.96 -21.22 -4.69
N SER A 56 -23.99 -22.30 -3.90
CA SER A 56 -24.38 -23.63 -4.38
C SER A 56 -25.90 -23.79 -4.67
N GLN A 57 -26.73 -23.00 -3.97
CA GLN A 57 -28.19 -23.13 -4.04
C GLN A 57 -28.87 -22.18 -5.05
N ILE A 58 -28.23 -21.03 -5.38
CA ILE A 58 -28.83 -20.06 -6.29
C ILE A 58 -28.62 -20.48 -7.73
N GLU A 59 -29.68 -20.94 -8.38
CA GLU A 59 -29.63 -21.31 -9.79
C GLU A 59 -29.37 -20.08 -10.67
N GLY A 60 -28.52 -20.25 -11.70
CA GLY A 60 -28.22 -19.21 -12.67
C GLY A 60 -27.42 -18.02 -12.07
N LEU A 61 -26.77 -18.20 -10.92
CA LEU A 61 -25.91 -17.19 -10.32
C LEU A 61 -24.75 -16.84 -11.25
N GLY A 62 -24.67 -15.58 -11.69
CA GLY A 62 -23.58 -15.10 -12.58
C GLY A 62 -22.66 -14.09 -11.93
N PHE A 63 -23.11 -13.37 -10.87
CA PHE A 63 -22.35 -12.31 -10.25
C PHE A 63 -22.45 -12.32 -8.73
N VAL A 64 -21.30 -12.26 -8.06
CA VAL A 64 -21.21 -12.24 -6.59
C VAL A 64 -20.35 -11.06 -6.15
N VAL A 65 -20.81 -10.29 -5.17
CA VAL A 65 -20.06 -9.24 -4.50
C VAL A 65 -19.87 -9.62 -3.04
N ILE A 66 -18.62 -9.57 -2.55
CA ILE A 66 -18.29 -9.72 -1.13
C ILE A 66 -17.74 -8.39 -0.62
N ASP A 67 -18.56 -7.65 0.09
CA ASP A 67 -18.21 -6.38 0.71
C ASP A 67 -17.70 -6.64 2.13
N GLY A 68 -16.39 -6.41 2.29
CA GLY A 68 -15.67 -6.73 3.52
C GLY A 68 -14.99 -8.10 3.52
N ILE A 69 -14.27 -8.47 2.43
CA ILE A 69 -13.53 -9.75 2.33
C ILE A 69 -12.59 -10.00 3.53
N ARG A 70 -12.08 -8.95 4.17
CA ARG A 70 -11.27 -9.01 5.38
C ARG A 70 -11.94 -9.79 6.50
N ASP A 71 -13.26 -9.75 6.58
CA ASP A 71 -14.03 -10.35 7.67
C ASP A 71 -14.28 -11.86 7.49
N LEU A 72 -13.71 -12.45 6.43
CA LEU A 72 -13.69 -13.90 6.21
C LEU A 72 -12.47 -14.58 6.85
N VAL A 73 -11.57 -13.81 7.50
CA VAL A 73 -10.41 -14.32 8.23
C VAL A 73 -10.43 -13.81 9.67
N TYR A 74 -9.88 -14.59 10.60
CA TYR A 74 -9.69 -14.14 11.99
C TYR A 74 -8.50 -13.19 12.10
N ASP A 75 -7.36 -13.54 11.47
CA ASP A 75 -6.17 -12.70 11.42
C ASP A 75 -5.84 -12.30 9.99
N ILE A 76 -5.98 -11.02 9.71
CA ILE A 76 -5.68 -10.42 8.39
C ILE A 76 -4.21 -10.63 7.94
N ASN A 77 -3.30 -10.86 8.89
CA ASN A 77 -1.89 -11.08 8.64
C ASN A 77 -1.51 -12.58 8.61
N SER A 78 -2.46 -13.47 8.78
CA SER A 78 -2.24 -14.93 8.69
C SER A 78 -2.11 -15.37 7.22
N PRO A 79 -0.92 -15.82 6.75
CA PRO A 79 -0.76 -16.29 5.38
C PRO A 79 -1.62 -17.52 5.08
N SER A 80 -1.79 -18.41 6.06
CA SER A 80 -2.56 -19.64 5.89
C SER A 80 -4.05 -19.37 5.73
N GLU A 81 -4.62 -18.45 6.52
CA GLU A 81 -6.02 -18.05 6.39
C GLU A 81 -6.26 -17.31 5.08
N ALA A 82 -5.37 -16.39 4.72
CA ALA A 82 -5.44 -15.69 3.44
C ALA A 82 -5.44 -16.68 2.27
N THR A 83 -4.51 -17.65 2.24
CA THR A 83 -4.43 -18.67 1.20
C THR A 83 -5.71 -19.52 1.16
N CYS A 84 -6.27 -19.88 2.31
CA CYS A 84 -7.49 -20.67 2.39
C CYS A 84 -8.69 -19.92 1.76
N VAL A 85 -8.90 -18.66 2.14
CA VAL A 85 -9.98 -17.84 1.57
C VAL A 85 -9.80 -17.66 0.06
N ILE A 86 -8.59 -17.30 -0.38
CA ILE A 86 -8.33 -17.10 -1.81
C ILE A 86 -8.54 -18.37 -2.62
N SER A 87 -8.11 -19.53 -2.11
CA SER A 87 -8.36 -20.81 -2.76
C SER A 87 -9.85 -21.09 -2.89
N LYS A 88 -10.65 -20.72 -1.89
CA LYS A 88 -12.10 -20.87 -1.94
C LYS A 88 -12.74 -19.94 -2.97
N LEU A 89 -12.29 -18.68 -3.08
CA LEU A 89 -12.75 -17.76 -4.12
C LEU A 89 -12.45 -18.30 -5.53
N MET A 90 -11.25 -18.82 -5.74
CA MET A 90 -10.86 -19.43 -7.02
C MET A 90 -11.70 -20.66 -7.33
N GLN A 91 -11.97 -21.52 -6.34
CA GLN A 91 -12.85 -22.66 -6.47
C GLN A 91 -14.25 -22.24 -6.92
N TRP A 92 -14.87 -21.26 -6.24
CA TRP A 92 -16.22 -20.79 -6.62
C TRP A 92 -16.28 -20.25 -8.04
N THR A 93 -15.26 -19.46 -8.46
CA THR A 93 -15.25 -18.91 -9.82
C THR A 93 -15.09 -19.99 -10.89
N ASP A 94 -14.35 -21.05 -10.60
CA ASP A 94 -14.12 -22.17 -11.52
C ASP A 94 -15.34 -23.14 -11.56
N GLU A 95 -15.84 -23.56 -10.41
CA GLU A 95 -16.92 -24.54 -10.31
C GLU A 95 -18.27 -23.97 -10.80
N TYR A 96 -18.59 -22.73 -10.41
CA TYR A 96 -19.89 -22.12 -10.71
C TYR A 96 -19.85 -21.15 -11.89
N GLN A 97 -18.68 -20.91 -12.50
CA GLN A 97 -18.50 -20.00 -13.64
C GLN A 97 -19.07 -18.60 -13.36
N ILE A 98 -18.90 -18.12 -12.12
CA ILE A 98 -19.37 -16.82 -11.64
C ILE A 98 -18.29 -15.75 -11.77
N HIS A 99 -18.70 -14.50 -12.01
CA HIS A 99 -17.85 -13.32 -11.76
C HIS A 99 -17.91 -12.94 -10.29
N LEU A 100 -16.77 -12.90 -9.62
CA LEU A 100 -16.68 -12.59 -8.20
C LEU A 100 -15.92 -11.28 -7.96
N HIS A 101 -16.56 -10.34 -7.28
CA HIS A 101 -16.01 -9.05 -6.90
C HIS A 101 -15.80 -9.00 -5.39
N THR A 102 -14.63 -8.60 -4.94
CA THR A 102 -14.33 -8.42 -3.52
C THR A 102 -13.96 -6.98 -3.20
N ILE A 103 -14.39 -6.50 -2.05
CA ILE A 103 -14.08 -5.16 -1.57
C ILE A 103 -13.18 -5.26 -0.35
N LEU A 104 -12.07 -4.53 -0.38
CA LEU A 104 -11.08 -4.47 0.70
C LEU A 104 -10.59 -3.04 0.88
N HIS A 105 -10.60 -2.57 2.12
CA HIS A 105 -10.02 -1.27 2.46
C HIS A 105 -8.50 -1.26 2.33
N GLN A 106 -7.96 -0.14 1.85
CA GLN A 106 -6.51 0.09 1.82
C GLN A 106 -5.95 0.37 3.21
N ASN A 107 -4.65 0.26 3.35
CA ASN A 107 -3.95 0.73 4.53
C ASN A 107 -4.09 2.26 4.67
N LYS A 108 -4.13 2.75 5.91
CA LYS A 108 -4.17 4.20 6.17
C LYS A 108 -2.83 4.90 5.89
N SER A 109 -1.73 4.15 5.86
CA SER A 109 -0.36 4.68 5.76
C SER A 109 0.22 4.62 4.35
N ASP A 110 -0.33 3.79 3.49
CA ASP A 110 0.14 3.59 2.12
C ASP A 110 -1.02 3.17 1.19
N GLU A 111 -0.78 3.12 -0.11
CA GLU A 111 -1.77 2.75 -1.13
C GLU A 111 -1.92 1.22 -1.30
N ASN A 112 -1.30 0.41 -0.43
CA ASN A 112 -1.38 -1.04 -0.55
C ASN A 112 -2.68 -1.60 0.03
N ALA A 113 -3.14 -2.70 -0.52
CA ALA A 113 -4.22 -3.48 0.04
C ALA A 113 -3.83 -4.03 1.43
N ARG A 114 -4.78 -4.04 2.36
CA ARG A 114 -4.52 -4.30 3.77
C ARG A 114 -4.22 -5.78 4.05
N GLY A 115 -3.09 -6.04 4.72
CA GLY A 115 -2.71 -7.35 5.26
C GLY A 115 -2.28 -8.38 4.21
N HIS A 116 -1.99 -9.61 4.66
CA HIS A 116 -1.63 -10.71 3.76
C HIS A 116 -2.75 -11.06 2.79
N ILE A 117 -4.02 -11.01 3.22
CA ILE A 117 -5.16 -11.27 2.34
C ILE A 117 -5.19 -10.29 1.16
N GLY A 118 -4.87 -9.00 1.39
CA GLY A 118 -4.80 -8.01 0.31
C GLY A 118 -3.69 -8.31 -0.70
N THR A 119 -2.53 -8.74 -0.23
CA THR A 119 -1.43 -9.16 -1.10
C THR A 119 -1.81 -10.37 -1.95
N GLU A 120 -2.42 -11.39 -1.34
CA GLU A 120 -2.84 -12.60 -2.05
C GLU A 120 -3.96 -12.33 -3.06
N ILE A 121 -4.95 -11.48 -2.72
CA ILE A 121 -5.99 -11.06 -3.67
C ILE A 121 -5.36 -10.38 -4.89
N ASN A 122 -4.47 -9.41 -4.68
CA ASN A 122 -3.81 -8.70 -5.78
C ASN A 122 -3.02 -9.63 -6.71
N ASN A 123 -2.40 -10.68 -6.14
CA ASN A 123 -1.64 -11.67 -6.91
C ASN A 123 -2.55 -12.57 -7.78
N LYS A 124 -3.81 -12.77 -7.39
CA LYS A 124 -4.74 -13.70 -8.05
C LYS A 124 -5.84 -13.00 -8.84
N ALA A 125 -6.19 -11.77 -8.48
CA ALA A 125 -7.20 -11.00 -9.18
C ALA A 125 -6.84 -10.79 -10.65
N GLU A 126 -7.85 -10.84 -11.51
CA GLU A 126 -7.74 -10.47 -12.92
C GLU A 126 -7.65 -8.95 -13.07
N THR A 127 -8.45 -8.23 -12.30
CA THR A 127 -8.47 -6.76 -12.28
C THR A 127 -8.54 -6.25 -10.84
N VAL A 128 -7.69 -5.28 -10.53
CA VAL A 128 -7.71 -4.53 -9.27
C VAL A 128 -8.04 -3.07 -9.58
N ILE A 129 -9.13 -2.60 -9.01
CA ILE A 129 -9.64 -1.24 -9.17
C ILE A 129 -9.46 -0.50 -7.84
N GLN A 130 -8.93 0.70 -7.91
CA GLN A 130 -8.81 1.61 -6.78
C GLN A 130 -9.84 2.71 -6.87
N ILE A 131 -10.51 2.99 -5.76
CA ILE A 131 -11.47 4.09 -5.63
C ILE A 131 -10.98 5.02 -4.53
N GLU A 132 -10.71 6.27 -4.89
CA GLU A 132 -10.24 7.29 -3.96
C GLU A 132 -11.12 8.54 -4.02
N LYS A 133 -11.29 9.19 -2.87
CA LYS A 133 -11.87 10.54 -2.83
C LYS A 133 -10.91 11.54 -3.49
N ASP A 134 -11.47 12.50 -4.23
CA ASP A 134 -10.68 13.63 -4.70
C ASP A 134 -10.19 14.47 -3.50
N LYS A 135 -8.99 15.02 -3.61
CA LYS A 135 -8.37 15.81 -2.52
C LYS A 135 -8.96 17.21 -2.40
N ASP A 136 -9.43 17.75 -3.50
CA ASP A 136 -9.95 19.11 -3.59
C ASP A 136 -11.48 19.14 -3.42
N ASP A 137 -12.18 18.05 -3.81
CA ASP A 137 -13.62 17.90 -3.65
C ASP A 137 -13.99 16.49 -3.14
N ASN A 138 -14.35 16.39 -1.87
CA ASN A 138 -14.74 15.14 -1.22
C ASN A 138 -16.02 14.49 -1.80
N ASN A 139 -16.79 15.20 -2.62
CA ASN A 139 -17.96 14.65 -3.30
C ASN A 139 -17.57 13.80 -4.52
N ILE A 140 -16.36 14.01 -5.05
CA ILE A 140 -15.85 13.30 -6.20
C ILE A 140 -15.08 12.07 -5.75
N SER A 141 -15.38 10.93 -6.37
CA SER A 141 -14.64 9.68 -6.23
C SER A 141 -13.99 9.32 -7.56
N LYS A 142 -12.67 9.09 -7.55
CA LYS A 142 -11.87 8.69 -8.71
C LYS A 142 -11.76 7.20 -8.77
N VAL A 143 -11.83 6.64 -9.97
CA VAL A 143 -11.72 5.21 -10.24
C VAL A 143 -10.54 4.99 -11.19
N GLU A 144 -9.57 4.20 -10.75
CA GLU A 144 -8.36 3.89 -11.51
C GLU A 144 -8.11 2.38 -11.50
N SER A 145 -7.52 1.88 -12.60
CA SER A 145 -6.95 0.53 -12.63
C SER A 145 -5.59 0.53 -11.93
N VAL A 146 -5.41 -0.35 -10.95
CA VAL A 146 -4.12 -0.57 -10.29
C VAL A 146 -3.37 -1.70 -10.97
N HIS A 147 -4.10 -2.75 -11.34
CA HIS A 147 -3.60 -3.91 -12.04
C HIS A 147 -4.72 -4.53 -12.87
N THR A 148 -4.39 -4.90 -14.09
CA THR A 148 -5.26 -5.72 -14.93
C THR A 148 -4.43 -6.67 -15.77
N ARG A 149 -4.89 -7.90 -15.95
CA ARG A 149 -4.26 -8.89 -16.84
C ARG A 149 -4.59 -8.64 -18.30
N SER A 150 -5.63 -7.86 -18.55
CA SER A 150 -6.10 -7.47 -19.88
C SER A 150 -5.74 -6.02 -20.18
N LYS A 151 -6.40 -5.39 -21.15
CA LYS A 151 -6.22 -3.98 -21.50
C LYS A 151 -6.78 -3.07 -20.39
N ASP A 152 -5.99 -2.10 -19.97
CA ASP A 152 -6.42 -1.06 -19.02
C ASP A 152 -7.59 -0.23 -19.56
N PHE A 153 -8.45 0.21 -18.66
CA PHE A 153 -9.47 1.22 -18.95
C PHE A 153 -8.97 2.62 -18.57
N LEU A 154 -9.57 3.63 -19.20
CA LEU A 154 -9.27 5.00 -18.84
C LEU A 154 -9.86 5.33 -17.46
N PRO A 155 -9.09 5.99 -16.57
CA PRO A 155 -9.63 6.47 -15.31
C PRO A 155 -10.87 7.33 -15.51
N PHE A 156 -11.82 7.19 -14.59
CA PHE A 156 -13.03 7.99 -14.58
C PHE A 156 -13.38 8.44 -13.16
N ALA A 157 -14.34 9.34 -13.03
CA ALA A 157 -14.83 9.77 -11.75
C ALA A 157 -16.35 9.75 -11.68
N PHE A 158 -16.87 9.70 -10.48
CA PHE A 158 -18.29 9.85 -10.18
C PHE A 158 -18.49 10.70 -8.93
N CYS A 159 -19.64 11.31 -8.82
CA CYS A 159 -20.12 11.97 -7.61
C CYS A 159 -21.36 11.24 -7.07
N ILE A 160 -21.70 11.53 -5.82
CA ILE A 160 -22.97 11.09 -5.25
C ILE A 160 -23.95 12.24 -5.38
N ASN A 161 -25.04 12.04 -6.14
CA ASN A 161 -26.08 13.03 -6.36
C ASN A 161 -27.01 13.20 -5.15
N ASP A 162 -27.93 14.15 -5.22
CA ASP A 162 -28.89 14.45 -4.14
C ASP A 162 -29.81 13.26 -3.77
N GLN A 163 -29.94 12.29 -4.67
CA GLN A 163 -30.68 11.06 -4.40
C GLN A 163 -29.80 9.97 -3.76
N SER A 164 -28.57 10.31 -3.38
CA SER A 164 -27.59 9.38 -2.81
C SER A 164 -27.18 8.25 -3.77
N LEU A 165 -27.21 8.48 -5.07
CA LEU A 165 -26.80 7.53 -6.11
C LEU A 165 -25.50 8.02 -6.79
N PRO A 166 -24.63 7.11 -7.22
CA PRO A 166 -23.45 7.46 -7.99
C PRO A 166 -23.85 7.94 -9.39
N GLU A 167 -23.23 9.03 -9.81
CA GLU A 167 -23.44 9.62 -11.13
C GLU A 167 -22.07 9.88 -11.77
N LEU A 168 -21.87 9.41 -13.00
CA LEU A 168 -20.63 9.62 -13.73
C LEU A 168 -20.41 11.09 -14.01
N LEU A 169 -19.15 11.54 -13.89
CA LEU A 169 -18.72 12.88 -14.26
C LEU A 169 -18.15 12.85 -15.69
N PRO A 170 -18.92 13.30 -16.71
CA PRO A 170 -18.44 13.35 -18.09
C PRO A 170 -17.26 14.31 -18.20
N GLY A 171 -16.23 13.92 -18.96
CA GLY A 171 -15.07 14.79 -19.21
C GLY A 171 -14.09 14.93 -18.05
N TYR A 172 -14.23 14.10 -17.02
CA TYR A 172 -13.21 14.04 -15.96
C TYR A 172 -11.85 13.69 -16.57
N VAL A 173 -10.91 14.63 -16.44
CA VAL A 173 -9.51 14.40 -16.79
C VAL A 173 -8.77 14.10 -15.50
N PRO A 174 -8.23 12.89 -15.33
CA PRO A 174 -7.43 12.59 -14.15
C PRO A 174 -6.27 13.60 -14.09
N THR A 175 -6.24 14.42 -13.05
CA THR A 175 -5.01 15.13 -12.72
C THR A 175 -3.97 14.02 -12.52
N LYS A 176 -2.98 13.96 -13.43
CA LYS A 176 -1.83 13.06 -13.25
C LYS A 176 -1.41 13.25 -11.79
N LYS A 177 -1.41 12.17 -11.00
CA LYS A 177 -0.71 12.18 -9.71
C LYS A 177 0.63 12.82 -10.05
N SER A 178 0.89 14.03 -9.57
CA SER A 178 2.21 14.65 -9.75
C SER A 178 3.16 13.55 -9.30
N ALA A 179 3.95 13.04 -10.23
CA ALA A 179 4.83 11.91 -9.99
C ALA A 179 5.46 12.19 -8.65
N GLY A 180 5.09 11.41 -7.65
CA GLY A 180 5.37 11.72 -6.25
C GLY A 180 6.82 12.12 -6.22
N ARG A 181 7.16 13.28 -5.62
CA ARG A 181 8.47 13.95 -5.62
C ARG A 181 9.53 12.92 -5.97
N PRO A 182 10.21 13.01 -7.13
CA PRO A 182 11.00 11.91 -7.67
C PRO A 182 11.76 11.31 -6.51
N LYS A 183 11.63 10.01 -6.27
CA LYS A 183 12.23 9.36 -5.08
C LYS A 183 13.65 9.85 -5.06
N GLN A 184 13.97 10.82 -4.18
CA GLN A 184 15.34 11.33 -4.10
C GLN A 184 16.18 10.09 -3.93
N GLU A 185 17.03 9.84 -4.92
CA GLU A 185 17.91 8.69 -4.83
C GLU A 185 18.52 8.68 -3.44
N PRO A 186 18.55 7.53 -2.77
CA PRO A 186 19.02 7.48 -1.39
C PRO A 186 20.42 8.09 -1.33
N PHE A 187 20.64 8.93 -0.35
CA PHE A 187 21.93 9.61 -0.13
C PHE A 187 23.10 8.62 -0.26
N SER A 188 24.01 8.96 -1.16
CA SER A 188 25.25 8.20 -1.43
C SER A 188 26.46 9.12 -1.19
N PRO A 189 27.32 8.83 -0.19
CA PRO A 189 28.52 9.63 0.03
C PRO A 189 29.43 9.77 -1.20
N TYR A 190 29.49 8.74 -2.03
CA TYR A 190 30.28 8.75 -3.27
C TYR A 190 29.78 9.74 -4.31
N ARG A 191 28.43 9.77 -4.51
CA ARG A 191 27.81 10.60 -5.56
C ARG A 191 27.56 12.03 -5.10
N ASP A 192 27.14 12.18 -3.82
CA ASP A 192 26.57 13.43 -3.32
C ASP A 192 27.60 14.31 -2.63
N ILE A 193 28.84 13.81 -2.42
CA ILE A 193 29.93 14.55 -1.79
C ILE A 193 31.19 14.35 -2.63
N HIS A 194 31.80 15.48 -3.05
CA HIS A 194 33.06 15.43 -3.79
C HIS A 194 34.21 15.00 -2.85
N GLU A 195 35.18 14.23 -3.37
CA GLU A 195 36.32 13.71 -2.58
C GLU A 195 37.07 14.80 -1.83
N THR A 196 37.24 15.98 -2.42
CA THR A 196 37.91 17.12 -1.77
C THR A 196 37.24 17.56 -0.47
N ILE A 197 35.90 17.43 -0.37
CA ILE A 197 35.14 17.75 0.86
C ILE A 197 35.38 16.66 1.90
N HIS A 198 35.41 15.39 1.50
CA HIS A 198 35.76 14.30 2.40
C HIS A 198 37.17 14.47 2.98
N ARG A 199 38.13 14.81 2.13
CA ARG A 199 39.54 15.08 2.58
C ARG A 199 39.62 16.20 3.53
N LYS A 200 39.06 17.36 3.21
CA LYS A 200 39.04 18.52 4.08
C LYS A 200 38.39 18.21 5.43
N ALA A 201 37.27 17.47 5.43
CA ALA A 201 36.64 17.07 6.69
C ALA A 201 37.52 16.09 7.50
N LEU A 202 38.22 15.16 6.85
CA LEU A 202 39.16 14.25 7.53
C LEU A 202 40.35 14.99 8.10
N GLU A 203 40.95 15.91 7.36
CA GLU A 203 42.07 16.76 7.85
C GLU A 203 41.64 17.55 9.08
N LEU A 204 40.45 18.15 9.08
CA LEU A 204 39.90 18.88 10.23
C LEU A 204 39.59 17.94 11.40
N ALA A 205 38.99 16.77 11.17
CA ALA A 205 38.64 15.83 12.22
C ALA A 205 39.87 15.24 12.93
N PHE A 206 40.98 15.08 12.22
CA PHE A 206 42.22 14.51 12.74
C PHE A 206 43.30 15.56 12.99
N GLU A 207 42.97 16.86 12.93
CA GLU A 207 43.91 17.93 13.19
C GLU A 207 44.57 17.79 14.57
N GLY A 208 45.94 17.77 14.60
CA GLY A 208 46.72 17.64 15.83
C GLY A 208 46.70 16.25 16.49
N ARG A 209 46.15 15.23 15.85
CA ARG A 209 46.12 13.85 16.38
C ARG A 209 46.22 12.79 15.26
N GLU A 210 46.91 11.72 15.56
CA GLU A 210 47.04 10.61 14.61
C GLU A 210 45.85 9.67 14.62
N THR A 211 45.18 9.53 15.77
CA THR A 211 44.04 8.59 15.95
C THR A 211 42.91 9.20 16.75
N ILE A 212 41.68 8.68 16.50
CA ILE A 212 40.51 8.99 17.32
C ILE A 212 40.04 7.70 17.99
N SER A 213 39.83 7.76 19.33
CA SER A 213 39.40 6.62 20.14
C SER A 213 37.89 6.65 20.38
N GLY A 214 37.20 5.60 19.92
CA GLY A 214 35.74 5.43 20.05
C GLY A 214 34.98 5.81 18.79
N TYR A 215 34.02 4.94 18.41
CA TYR A 215 33.16 5.21 17.24
C TYR A 215 32.34 6.49 17.41
N LYS A 216 31.82 6.71 18.63
CA LYS A 216 31.01 7.90 18.92
C LYS A 216 31.84 9.19 18.82
N ALA A 217 33.09 9.15 19.30
CA ALA A 217 34.03 10.29 19.16
C ALA A 217 34.34 10.56 17.68
N LEU A 218 34.59 9.53 16.88
CA LEU A 218 34.77 9.67 15.43
C LEU A 218 33.53 10.30 14.75
N GLU A 219 32.33 9.89 15.15
CA GLU A 219 31.09 10.45 14.63
C GLU A 219 30.92 11.94 14.98
N GLU A 220 31.14 12.30 16.22
CA GLU A 220 31.04 13.68 16.70
C GLU A 220 32.07 14.60 16.02
N GLU A 221 33.33 14.15 15.92
CA GLU A 221 34.40 14.89 15.25
C GLU A 221 34.12 15.06 13.74
N LEU A 222 33.69 14.01 13.05
CA LEU A 222 33.33 14.12 11.63
C LEU A 222 32.11 15.00 11.43
N THR A 223 31.11 14.95 12.31
CA THR A 223 29.96 15.84 12.22
C THR A 223 30.37 17.29 12.23
N THR A 224 31.23 17.66 13.19
CA THR A 224 31.79 19.02 13.34
C THR A 224 32.65 19.39 12.14
N ALA A 225 33.52 18.49 11.71
CA ALA A 225 34.44 18.71 10.59
C ALA A 225 33.71 18.94 9.26
N TYR A 226 32.64 18.18 8.96
CA TYR A 226 31.82 18.43 7.78
C TYR A 226 31.06 19.75 7.85
N GLU A 227 30.58 20.14 9.01
CA GLU A 227 29.95 21.47 9.20
C GLU A 227 30.96 22.60 8.94
N LEU A 228 32.17 22.47 9.42
CA LEU A 228 33.28 23.40 9.13
C LEU A 228 33.73 23.37 7.67
N ALA A 229 33.65 22.22 7.01
CA ALA A 229 33.88 22.07 5.57
C ALA A 229 32.74 22.64 4.70
N GLY A 230 31.67 23.17 5.30
CA GLY A 230 30.57 23.85 4.63
C GLY A 230 29.32 22.98 4.36
N THR A 231 29.25 21.78 4.94
CA THR A 231 28.08 20.90 4.73
C THR A 231 27.62 20.26 6.03
N LYS A 232 26.37 20.53 6.40
CA LYS A 232 25.76 19.95 7.61
C LYS A 232 25.01 18.65 7.26
N PHE A 233 25.39 17.56 7.94
CA PHE A 233 24.74 16.27 7.81
C PHE A 233 24.05 15.85 9.11
N ASN A 234 22.95 15.13 9.00
CA ASN A 234 22.30 14.49 10.15
C ASN A 234 23.03 13.17 10.50
N HIS A 235 22.78 12.65 11.71
CA HIS A 235 23.35 11.40 12.23
C HIS A 235 23.33 10.25 11.20
N ASN A 236 22.19 9.97 10.59
CA ASN A 236 22.05 8.85 9.64
C ASN A 236 22.94 9.00 8.39
N LYS A 237 23.21 10.22 7.94
CA LYS A 237 24.13 10.50 6.84
C LYS A 237 25.58 10.35 7.27
N ILE A 238 25.95 10.83 8.48
CA ILE A 238 27.31 10.67 9.03
C ILE A 238 27.67 9.20 9.20
N VAL A 239 26.76 8.36 9.70
CA VAL A 239 26.97 6.90 9.80
C VAL A 239 27.26 6.29 8.41
N LYS A 240 26.52 6.70 7.36
CA LYS A 240 26.79 6.26 5.99
C LYS A 240 28.14 6.74 5.46
N ILE A 241 28.52 7.98 5.80
CA ILE A 241 29.82 8.56 5.43
C ILE A 241 30.96 7.79 6.10
N ILE A 242 30.89 7.52 7.40
CA ILE A 242 31.91 6.75 8.13
C ILE A 242 32.10 5.37 7.47
N LYS A 243 30.98 4.66 7.21
CA LYS A 243 31.04 3.36 6.54
C LYS A 243 31.68 3.47 5.16
N PHE A 244 31.35 4.50 4.39
CA PHE A 244 31.93 4.75 3.08
C PHE A 244 33.46 5.01 3.16
N LEU A 245 33.89 5.93 4.03
CA LEU A 245 35.29 6.28 4.24
C LEU A 245 36.13 5.07 4.69
N THR A 246 35.56 4.23 5.57
CA THR A 246 36.20 2.99 6.01
C THR A 246 36.30 1.98 4.87
N ASN A 247 35.27 1.81 4.06
CA ASN A 247 35.29 0.94 2.89
C ASN A 247 36.30 1.39 1.83
N LYS A 248 36.51 2.70 1.70
CA LYS A 248 37.51 3.31 0.81
C LYS A 248 38.91 3.38 1.41
N ARG A 249 39.09 2.89 2.63
CA ARG A 249 40.34 2.92 3.39
C ARG A 249 40.90 4.32 3.68
N MET A 250 40.11 5.36 3.48
CA MET A 250 40.47 6.72 3.90
C MET A 250 40.50 6.86 5.43
N VAL A 251 39.70 6.04 6.12
CA VAL A 251 39.76 5.83 7.57
C VAL A 251 39.91 4.33 7.80
N ILE A 252 40.91 3.95 8.58
CA ILE A 252 41.09 2.54 8.99
C ILE A 252 40.89 2.40 10.48
N GLN A 253 40.39 1.23 10.89
CA GLN A 253 40.33 0.83 12.30
C GLN A 253 41.57 -0.02 12.59
N GLU A 254 42.56 0.55 13.27
CA GLU A 254 43.80 -0.14 13.61
C GLU A 254 43.63 -1.21 14.69
N SER A 255 42.76 -0.91 15.67
CA SER A 255 42.39 -1.84 16.72
C SER A 255 40.95 -1.54 17.17
N ARG A 256 40.42 -2.34 18.12
CA ARG A 256 39.06 -2.15 18.58
C ARG A 256 38.80 -0.71 19.09
N GLY A 257 38.04 0.06 18.30
CA GLY A 257 37.62 1.40 18.61
C GLY A 257 38.70 2.51 18.36
N ILE A 258 39.84 2.21 17.70
CA ILE A 258 40.85 3.17 17.32
C ILE A 258 40.86 3.39 15.82
N TYR A 259 40.64 4.60 15.38
CA TYR A 259 40.52 5.01 14.00
C TYR A 259 41.65 5.96 13.61
N ARG A 260 42.21 5.75 12.40
CA ARG A 260 43.27 6.57 11.83
C ARG A 260 42.88 7.06 10.43
N PHE A 261 43.17 8.29 10.08
CA PHE A 261 43.06 8.83 8.75
C PHE A 261 44.26 8.43 7.90
N MET A 262 43.98 8.01 6.66
CA MET A 262 44.97 7.58 5.69
C MET A 262 44.99 8.53 4.49
N PRO A 263 45.85 9.54 4.47
CA PRO A 263 45.84 10.59 3.45
C PRO A 263 46.21 10.11 2.04
N ASP A 264 46.90 8.98 1.89
CA ASP A 264 47.33 8.45 0.62
C ASP A 264 46.25 7.69 -0.16
N TYR A 265 45.10 7.40 0.47
CA TYR A 265 44.00 6.69 -0.19
C TYR A 265 43.02 7.67 -0.85
N HIS A 266 42.66 7.34 -2.09
CA HIS A 266 41.72 8.06 -2.97
C HIS A 266 40.61 7.15 -3.49
N TYR A 267 39.55 7.73 -4.08
CA TYR A 267 38.49 6.96 -4.72
C TYR A 267 37.94 7.63 -5.99
#